data_55164be768c45841c09913cc7813718e
#
_entry.id   55164be768c45841c09913cc7813718e
#
_cell.length_a   1.000
_cell.length_b   1.000
_cell.length_c   1.000
_cell.angle_alpha   90.00
_cell.angle_beta   90.00
_cell.angle_gamma   90.00
#
_symmetry.space_group_name_H-M   'P 1'
#
loop_
_entity.id
_entity.type
_entity.pdbx_description
1 polymer ?
#
loop_
_entity_poly.entity_id
_entity_poly.type
_entity_poly.pdbx_seq_one_letter_code
_entity_poly.pdbx_strand_id
1 'polypeptide(L)'
;MPETQDPRVAVYLDFDNIVISWYDRVHGRNAYGKDRQRIAENPNDPEVAERLTAALIEVGAIIDYAASFGTLVLTRAYADWSSPVNAEYQSQLVARAVDLVQLFPAAAYAKNGADIRLAVDAVEDMFRLPDLTHVVIVGGDSDYVPLAQRCRRLGRYVIGVGVAGSTAKSLAAACDEFESYDSLPGVVRPVPKKAAPAVSAKTSATDASAEAPVKTAAAPKSRAKKASKAAEVAAEQPTTEQEEGTLLLERALRLGHDKAGADEWLHSSAVKTHMRRMDPSFSEKALGYRSFSEFLKSRDEIAELEETGHERLVRLREN
;
A
#
# COMPACT_ATOMS: atom_id res chain seq x y z
N MET A 1 9.24 -9.85 38.82
CA MET A 1 9.21 -9.65 37.37
C MET A 1 8.60 -8.29 37.18
N PRO A 2 9.23 -7.33 36.48
CA PRO A 2 8.50 -6.14 36.11
C PRO A 2 7.33 -6.57 35.24
N GLU A 3 6.11 -6.13 35.57
CA GLU A 3 4.94 -6.30 34.74
C GLU A 3 5.27 -5.67 33.38
N THR A 4 5.25 -6.44 32.31
CA THR A 4 5.32 -5.92 30.95
C THR A 4 4.05 -5.09 30.77
N GLN A 5 4.15 -3.77 30.90
CA GLN A 5 3.03 -2.88 30.59
C GLN A 5 2.64 -3.12 29.13
N ASP A 6 1.34 -3.27 28.90
CA ASP A 6 0.82 -3.39 27.55
C ASP A 6 1.26 -2.17 26.72
N PRO A 7 1.67 -2.39 25.47
CA PRO A 7 2.04 -1.28 24.59
C PRO A 7 0.91 -0.24 24.48
N ARG A 8 1.27 1.03 24.51
CA ARG A 8 0.36 2.17 24.41
C ARG A 8 0.54 2.82 23.05
N VAL A 9 -0.55 2.88 22.27
CA VAL A 9 -0.55 3.23 20.85
C VAL A 9 -1.27 4.56 20.65
N ALA A 10 -0.64 5.50 19.93
CA ALA A 10 -1.30 6.68 19.38
C ALA A 10 -1.41 6.56 17.86
N VAL A 11 -2.56 6.95 17.31
CA VAL A 11 -2.87 6.88 15.89
C VAL A 11 -3.15 8.26 15.33
N TYR A 12 -2.46 8.62 14.27
CA TYR A 12 -2.60 9.89 13.55
C TYR A 12 -2.96 9.59 12.09
N LEU A 13 -4.19 9.95 11.70
CA LEU A 13 -4.71 9.70 10.36
C LEU A 13 -4.73 11.02 9.55
N ASP A 14 -3.93 11.09 8.51
CA ASP A 14 -4.16 12.05 7.43
C ASP A 14 -5.31 11.53 6.56
N PHE A 15 -6.53 11.92 6.98
CA PHE A 15 -7.74 11.34 6.42
C PHE A 15 -7.99 11.80 4.99
N ASP A 16 -7.66 13.04 4.66
CA ASP A 16 -7.73 13.53 3.28
C ASP A 16 -6.80 12.73 2.36
N ASN A 17 -5.55 12.48 2.80
CA ASN A 17 -4.57 11.74 2.02
C ASN A 17 -5.01 10.31 1.74
N ILE A 18 -5.50 9.59 2.77
CA ILE A 18 -5.91 8.17 2.60
C ILE A 18 -7.14 8.05 1.70
N VAL A 19 -8.13 8.93 1.85
CA VAL A 19 -9.37 8.94 1.04
C VAL A 19 -9.05 9.22 -0.43
N ILE A 20 -8.24 10.26 -0.70
CA ILE A 20 -7.86 10.64 -2.05
C ILE A 20 -7.02 9.54 -2.70
N SER A 21 -6.04 9.00 -1.98
CA SER A 21 -5.17 7.94 -2.48
C SER A 21 -5.94 6.66 -2.78
N TRP A 22 -6.93 6.31 -1.93
CA TRP A 22 -7.78 5.15 -2.17
C TRP A 22 -8.73 5.34 -3.33
N TYR A 23 -9.33 6.52 -3.47
CA TYR A 23 -10.15 6.86 -4.63
C TYR A 23 -9.36 6.72 -5.94
N ASP A 24 -8.13 7.23 -5.97
CA ASP A 24 -7.24 7.09 -7.13
C ASP A 24 -6.84 5.63 -7.36
N ARG A 25 -6.68 4.85 -6.31
CA ARG A 25 -6.37 3.41 -6.39
C ARG A 25 -7.51 2.62 -7.04
N VAL A 26 -8.77 2.93 -6.69
CA VAL A 26 -9.96 2.27 -7.21
C VAL A 26 -10.29 2.71 -8.64
N HIS A 27 -10.24 4.01 -8.90
CA HIS A 27 -10.72 4.61 -10.17
C HIS A 27 -9.61 4.94 -11.16
N GLY A 28 -8.35 4.78 -10.78
CA GLY A 28 -7.18 5.06 -11.60
C GLY A 28 -6.52 6.39 -11.26
N ARG A 29 -5.27 6.52 -11.66
CA ARG A 29 -4.38 7.65 -11.32
C ARG A 29 -5.02 9.00 -11.56
N ASN A 30 -5.01 9.86 -10.55
CA ASN A 30 -5.56 11.23 -10.55
C ASN A 30 -7.06 11.29 -10.89
N ALA A 31 -7.81 10.24 -10.54
CA ALA A 31 -9.26 10.20 -10.74
C ALA A 31 -9.96 11.22 -9.83
N TYR A 32 -9.52 11.30 -8.56
CA TYR A 32 -10.06 12.28 -7.62
C TYR A 32 -9.87 13.73 -8.12
N GLY A 33 -8.68 14.06 -8.63
CA GLY A 33 -8.42 15.38 -9.18
C GLY A 33 -9.36 15.77 -10.33
N LYS A 34 -9.78 14.80 -11.14
CA LYS A 34 -10.74 14.99 -12.24
C LYS A 34 -12.18 15.13 -11.76
N ASP A 35 -12.54 14.38 -10.73
CA ASP A 35 -13.91 14.30 -10.22
C ASP A 35 -14.18 15.33 -9.11
N ARG A 36 -13.14 15.93 -8.53
CA ARG A 36 -13.22 16.83 -7.37
C ARG A 36 -14.28 17.91 -7.49
N GLN A 37 -14.36 18.55 -8.66
CA GLN A 37 -15.34 19.61 -8.89
C GLN A 37 -16.78 19.05 -8.89
N ARG A 38 -17.04 17.94 -9.58
CA ARG A 38 -18.34 17.26 -9.60
C ARG A 38 -18.77 16.80 -8.21
N ILE A 39 -17.82 16.24 -7.45
CA ILE A 39 -18.04 15.80 -6.07
C ILE A 39 -18.43 16.98 -5.18
N ALA A 40 -17.75 18.12 -5.32
CA ALA A 40 -18.05 19.31 -4.53
C ALA A 40 -19.39 19.95 -4.88
N GLU A 41 -19.75 19.98 -6.18
CA GLU A 41 -20.99 20.58 -6.67
C GLU A 41 -22.23 19.72 -6.40
N ASN A 42 -22.13 18.40 -6.62
CA ASN A 42 -23.24 17.48 -6.43
C ASN A 42 -22.76 16.06 -6.04
N PRO A 43 -22.46 15.79 -4.77
CA PRO A 43 -22.02 14.48 -4.30
C PRO A 43 -23.11 13.39 -4.45
N ASN A 44 -24.37 13.78 -4.58
CA ASN A 44 -25.52 12.87 -4.76
C ASN A 44 -25.85 12.56 -6.23
N ASP A 45 -25.08 13.11 -7.18
CA ASP A 45 -25.18 12.65 -8.58
C ASP A 45 -24.97 11.13 -8.64
N PRO A 46 -25.85 10.36 -9.32
CA PRO A 46 -25.79 8.89 -9.29
C PRO A 46 -24.43 8.31 -9.68
N GLU A 47 -23.75 8.89 -10.69
CA GLU A 47 -22.43 8.44 -11.11
C GLU A 47 -21.36 8.77 -10.08
N VAL A 48 -21.45 9.97 -9.47
CA VAL A 48 -20.52 10.40 -8.41
C VAL A 48 -20.71 9.54 -7.16
N ALA A 49 -21.96 9.33 -6.73
CA ALA A 49 -22.29 8.52 -5.57
C ALA A 49 -21.83 7.06 -5.73
N GLU A 50 -22.02 6.46 -6.91
CA GLU A 50 -21.50 5.12 -7.22
C GLU A 50 -19.98 5.05 -7.07
N ARG A 51 -19.26 6.06 -7.60
CA ARG A 51 -17.81 6.11 -7.51
C ARG A 51 -17.31 6.31 -6.08
N LEU A 52 -17.96 7.17 -5.31
CA LEU A 52 -17.64 7.37 -3.89
C LEU A 52 -17.88 6.08 -3.10
N THR A 53 -19.02 5.41 -3.31
CA THR A 53 -19.35 4.13 -2.66
C THR A 53 -18.35 3.04 -2.99
N ALA A 54 -17.89 2.96 -4.24
CA ALA A 54 -16.88 1.98 -4.66
C ALA A 54 -15.51 2.22 -4.02
N ALA A 55 -15.23 3.45 -3.59
CA ALA A 55 -13.96 3.86 -2.97
C ALA A 55 -14.10 4.18 -1.47
N LEU A 56 -15.09 3.62 -0.79
CA LEU A 56 -15.25 3.79 0.66
C LEU A 56 -14.05 3.24 1.42
N ILE A 57 -13.63 3.98 2.43
CA ILE A 57 -12.58 3.57 3.36
C ILE A 57 -13.19 2.76 4.50
N GLU A 58 -12.64 1.59 4.74
CA GLU A 58 -12.93 0.76 5.91
C GLU A 58 -12.12 1.28 7.11
N VAL A 59 -12.66 2.30 7.79
CA VAL A 59 -12.02 2.91 8.97
C VAL A 59 -11.74 1.84 10.04
N GLY A 60 -12.66 0.89 10.18
CA GLY A 60 -12.52 -0.22 11.12
C GLY A 60 -11.24 -1.00 10.92
N ALA A 61 -10.88 -1.31 9.67
CA ALA A 61 -9.68 -2.06 9.37
C ALA A 61 -8.39 -1.35 9.82
N ILE A 62 -8.34 -0.02 9.69
CA ILE A 62 -7.20 0.79 10.14
C ILE A 62 -7.10 0.78 11.66
N ILE A 63 -8.21 1.03 12.36
CA ILE A 63 -8.24 1.08 13.83
C ILE A 63 -7.95 -0.29 14.43
N ASP A 64 -8.53 -1.38 13.89
CA ASP A 64 -8.30 -2.74 14.35
C ASP A 64 -6.85 -3.17 14.12
N TYR A 65 -6.24 -2.78 13.00
CA TYR A 65 -4.82 -3.00 12.75
C TYR A 65 -3.95 -2.26 13.77
N ALA A 66 -4.23 -0.99 14.04
CA ALA A 66 -3.50 -0.23 15.04
C ALA A 66 -3.66 -0.83 16.45
N ALA A 67 -4.87 -1.27 16.83
CA ALA A 67 -5.16 -1.93 18.11
C ALA A 67 -4.44 -3.27 18.27
N SER A 68 -4.02 -3.93 17.19
CA SER A 68 -3.25 -5.17 17.26
C SER A 68 -1.83 -4.99 17.85
N PHE A 69 -1.34 -3.75 17.96
CA PHE A 69 -0.04 -3.42 18.57
C PHE A 69 -0.13 -3.10 20.06
N GLY A 70 -1.33 -2.87 20.60
CA GLY A 70 -1.53 -2.54 22.02
C GLY A 70 -2.77 -1.71 22.26
N THR A 71 -2.85 -1.12 23.46
CA THR A 71 -3.99 -0.28 23.87
C THR A 71 -3.95 1.06 23.14
N LEU A 72 -5.01 1.38 22.40
CA LEU A 72 -5.18 2.70 21.79
C LEU A 72 -5.46 3.74 22.89
N VAL A 73 -4.55 4.68 23.07
CA VAL A 73 -4.68 5.75 24.10
C VAL A 73 -5.03 7.08 23.48
N LEU A 74 -4.81 7.23 22.18
CA LEU A 74 -5.10 8.43 21.43
C LEU A 74 -5.35 8.04 19.97
N THR A 75 -6.41 8.57 19.37
CA THR A 75 -6.67 8.41 17.93
C THR A 75 -7.21 9.72 17.40
N ARG A 76 -6.51 10.31 16.41
CA ARG A 76 -6.93 11.57 15.77
C ARG A 76 -6.93 11.43 14.26
N ALA A 77 -7.96 12.01 13.64
CA ALA A 77 -8.08 12.10 12.18
C ALA A 77 -8.13 13.58 11.75
N TYR A 78 -7.30 13.90 10.78
CA TYR A 78 -7.08 15.26 10.27
C TYR A 78 -7.66 15.35 8.86
N ALA A 79 -8.65 16.22 8.67
CA ALA A 79 -9.26 16.47 7.36
C ALA A 79 -10.04 17.78 7.33
N ASP A 80 -10.42 18.20 6.13
CA ASP A 80 -11.53 19.13 5.97
C ASP A 80 -12.87 18.39 6.12
N TRP A 81 -13.39 18.34 7.34
CA TRP A 81 -14.64 17.66 7.67
C TRP A 81 -15.89 18.35 7.13
N SER A 82 -15.76 19.55 6.54
CA SER A 82 -16.85 20.22 5.79
C SER A 82 -16.96 19.70 4.36
N SER A 83 -15.92 19.03 3.86
CA SER A 83 -15.97 18.40 2.54
C SER A 83 -16.97 17.24 2.52
N PRO A 84 -17.85 17.17 1.49
CA PRO A 84 -18.81 16.07 1.37
C PRO A 84 -18.20 14.68 1.41
N VAL A 85 -16.99 14.52 0.86
CA VAL A 85 -16.27 13.24 0.85
C VAL A 85 -15.90 12.76 2.25
N ASN A 86 -15.53 13.68 3.14
CA ASN A 86 -15.09 13.35 4.50
C ASN A 86 -16.25 13.32 5.50
N ALA A 87 -17.28 14.15 5.26
CA ALA A 87 -18.43 14.26 6.16
C ALA A 87 -19.14 12.92 6.41
N GLU A 88 -19.17 12.04 5.41
CA GLU A 88 -19.77 10.71 5.48
C GLU A 88 -19.12 9.82 6.54
N TYR A 89 -17.83 10.04 6.82
CA TYR A 89 -17.07 9.21 7.76
C TYR A 89 -17.14 9.67 9.22
N GLN A 90 -17.66 10.88 9.50
CA GLN A 90 -17.65 11.46 10.84
C GLN A 90 -18.31 10.55 11.88
N SER A 91 -19.50 10.02 11.58
CA SER A 91 -20.25 9.18 12.52
C SER A 91 -19.52 7.88 12.86
N GLN A 92 -18.90 7.23 11.88
CA GLN A 92 -18.17 5.98 12.12
C GLN A 92 -16.83 6.21 12.83
N LEU A 93 -16.16 7.34 12.57
CA LEU A 93 -14.93 7.72 13.27
C LEU A 93 -15.22 8.02 14.74
N VAL A 94 -16.22 8.85 15.02
CA VAL A 94 -16.65 9.18 16.39
C VAL A 94 -17.13 7.94 17.15
N ALA A 95 -17.85 7.02 16.52
CA ALA A 95 -18.24 5.76 17.14
C ALA A 95 -17.07 4.87 17.55
N ARG A 96 -15.87 5.09 16.97
CA ARG A 96 -14.63 4.43 17.31
C ARG A 96 -13.68 5.27 18.18
N ALA A 97 -14.23 6.30 18.83
CA ALA A 97 -13.49 7.22 19.70
C ALA A 97 -12.30 7.92 19.00
N VAL A 98 -12.48 8.27 17.72
CA VAL A 98 -11.51 9.05 16.97
C VAL A 98 -11.81 10.54 17.13
N ASP A 99 -10.84 11.32 17.58
CA ASP A 99 -10.92 12.77 17.64
C ASP A 99 -10.80 13.37 16.23
N LEU A 100 -11.79 14.18 15.83
CA LEU A 100 -11.79 14.83 14.53
C LEU A 100 -11.14 16.22 14.63
N VAL A 101 -10.02 16.39 13.94
CA VAL A 101 -9.32 17.68 13.85
C VAL A 101 -9.71 18.37 12.55
N GLN A 102 -10.47 19.47 12.65
CA GLN A 102 -10.87 20.25 11.48
C GLN A 102 -9.69 21.01 10.89
N LEU A 103 -9.50 20.82 9.61
CA LEU A 103 -8.56 21.59 8.78
C LEU A 103 -9.34 22.61 7.94
N PHE A 104 -8.89 23.85 7.97
CA PHE A 104 -9.47 24.89 7.14
C PHE A 104 -8.57 25.13 5.93
N PRO A 105 -9.07 24.95 4.70
CA PRO A 105 -8.30 25.28 3.51
C PRO A 105 -8.05 26.78 3.44
N ALA A 106 -6.91 27.23 3.98
CA ALA A 106 -6.48 28.62 3.86
C ALA A 106 -5.84 28.83 2.50
N ALA A 107 -6.38 29.73 1.70
CA ALA A 107 -6.08 29.94 0.28
C ALA A 107 -4.59 30.17 -0.07
N ALA A 108 -3.74 30.52 0.89
CA ALA A 108 -2.31 30.79 0.66
C ALA A 108 -1.36 29.72 1.22
N TYR A 109 -1.81 28.86 2.17
CA TYR A 109 -0.96 27.90 2.88
C TYR A 109 -1.53 26.48 2.86
N ALA A 110 -2.53 26.23 2.02
CA ALA A 110 -3.38 25.04 2.05
C ALA A 110 -2.68 23.72 1.68
N LYS A 111 -1.48 23.77 1.12
CA LYS A 111 -0.90 22.56 0.52
C LYS A 111 -0.33 21.58 1.55
N ASN A 112 0.06 22.04 2.74
CA ASN A 112 0.70 21.19 3.77
C ASN A 112 0.14 21.47 5.18
N GLY A 113 -1.05 22.02 5.29
CA GLY A 113 -1.64 22.38 6.59
C GLY A 113 -1.95 21.16 7.45
N ALA A 114 -2.39 20.06 6.83
CA ALA A 114 -2.67 18.79 7.47
C ALA A 114 -1.38 18.18 8.03
N ASP A 115 -0.35 18.07 7.19
CA ASP A 115 0.91 17.43 7.53
C ASP A 115 1.61 18.13 8.69
N ILE A 116 1.64 19.46 8.65
CA ILE A 116 2.25 20.28 9.71
C ILE A 116 1.46 20.13 11.02
N ARG A 117 0.13 20.23 10.97
CA ARG A 117 -0.71 20.12 12.17
C ARG A 117 -0.59 18.74 12.80
N LEU A 118 -0.71 17.69 12.03
CA LEU A 118 -0.54 16.31 12.48
C LEU A 118 0.85 16.11 13.11
N ALA A 119 1.90 16.58 12.43
CA ALA A 119 3.27 16.43 12.93
C ALA A 119 3.51 17.16 14.25
N VAL A 120 2.97 18.37 14.42
CA VAL A 120 3.08 19.15 15.65
C VAL A 120 2.35 18.46 16.80
N ASP A 121 1.09 18.06 16.58
CA ASP A 121 0.27 17.39 17.59
C ASP A 121 0.92 16.05 18.01
N ALA A 122 1.42 15.25 17.04
CA ALA A 122 2.08 13.99 17.34
C ALA A 122 3.34 14.17 18.19
N VAL A 123 4.16 15.18 17.90
CA VAL A 123 5.36 15.48 18.70
C VAL A 123 4.96 15.98 20.09
N GLU A 124 3.96 16.86 20.20
CA GLU A 124 3.47 17.35 21.50
C GLU A 124 2.94 16.20 22.37
N ASP A 125 2.14 15.30 21.81
CA ASP A 125 1.57 14.17 22.54
C ASP A 125 2.65 13.21 23.07
N MET A 126 3.76 13.01 22.36
CA MET A 126 4.87 12.20 22.86
C MET A 126 5.51 12.78 24.15
N PHE A 127 5.43 14.10 24.36
CA PHE A 127 5.88 14.73 25.58
C PHE A 127 4.79 14.72 26.66
N ARG A 128 3.52 14.82 26.28
CA ARG A 128 2.38 14.75 27.19
C ARG A 128 2.10 13.33 27.70
N LEU A 129 2.39 12.33 26.88
CA LEU A 129 2.20 10.91 27.16
C LEU A 129 3.55 10.19 27.15
N PRO A 130 4.36 10.33 28.22
CA PRO A 130 5.71 9.77 28.25
C PRO A 130 5.74 8.23 28.20
N ASP A 131 4.65 7.59 28.56
CA ASP A 131 4.42 6.14 28.52
C ASP A 131 3.92 5.64 27.15
N LEU A 132 3.73 6.52 26.18
CA LEU A 132 3.42 6.16 24.81
C LEU A 132 4.58 5.35 24.21
N THR A 133 4.29 4.16 23.67
CA THR A 133 5.30 3.25 23.13
C THR A 133 5.26 3.17 21.62
N HIS A 134 4.07 3.25 21.00
CA HIS A 134 3.85 3.08 19.58
C HIS A 134 3.15 4.30 18.95
N VAL A 135 3.56 4.63 17.74
CA VAL A 135 2.95 5.70 16.94
C VAL A 135 2.59 5.13 15.59
N VAL A 136 1.30 5.19 15.24
CA VAL A 136 0.78 4.80 13.93
C VAL A 136 0.53 6.06 13.12
N ILE A 137 1.17 6.16 11.96
CA ILE A 137 0.98 7.25 11.00
C ILE A 137 0.23 6.68 9.79
N VAL A 138 -0.99 7.17 9.56
CA VAL A 138 -1.82 6.76 8.42
C VAL A 138 -1.79 7.85 7.38
N GLY A 139 -1.07 7.60 6.28
CA GLY A 139 -0.86 8.53 5.19
C GLY A 139 0.30 8.05 4.30
N GLY A 140 0.36 8.54 3.07
CA GLY A 140 1.35 8.10 2.07
C GLY A 140 2.42 9.12 1.73
N ASP A 141 2.34 10.35 2.27
CA ASP A 141 3.21 11.44 1.85
C ASP A 141 4.63 11.34 2.44
N SER A 142 5.61 11.71 1.62
CA SER A 142 7.01 11.84 2.05
C SER A 142 7.23 12.91 3.12
N ASP A 143 6.32 13.85 3.26
CA ASP A 143 6.39 14.94 4.24
C ASP A 143 6.28 14.43 5.69
N TYR A 144 5.81 13.19 5.90
CA TYR A 144 5.82 12.50 7.19
C TYR A 144 7.16 11.82 7.55
N VAL A 145 8.14 11.75 6.64
CA VAL A 145 9.47 11.17 6.91
C VAL A 145 10.15 11.84 8.12
N PRO A 146 10.20 13.18 8.24
CA PRO A 146 10.78 13.84 9.41
C PRO A 146 10.05 13.49 10.71
N LEU A 147 8.71 13.35 10.68
CA LEU A 147 7.91 12.95 11.84
C LEU A 147 8.27 11.51 12.26
N ALA A 148 8.24 10.55 11.34
CA ALA A 148 8.59 9.15 11.62
C ALA A 148 9.99 9.03 12.24
N GLN A 149 10.98 9.71 11.66
CA GLN A 149 12.34 9.76 12.20
C GLN A 149 12.41 10.40 13.59
N ARG A 150 11.62 11.44 13.85
CA ARG A 150 11.57 12.09 15.16
C ARG A 150 10.97 11.16 16.20
N CYS A 151 9.85 10.47 15.89
CA CYS A 151 9.22 9.50 16.77
C CYS A 151 10.20 8.38 17.17
N ARG A 152 10.92 7.82 16.19
CA ARG A 152 11.94 6.80 16.45
C ARG A 152 13.09 7.30 17.33
N ARG A 153 13.58 8.52 17.10
CA ARG A 153 14.61 9.15 17.96
C ARG A 153 14.14 9.39 19.38
N LEU A 154 12.83 9.55 19.58
CA LEU A 154 12.20 9.66 20.90
C LEU A 154 11.85 8.29 21.50
N GLY A 155 12.33 7.20 20.89
CA GLY A 155 12.19 5.84 21.40
C GLY A 155 10.82 5.22 21.15
N ARG A 156 10.03 5.74 20.20
CA ARG A 156 8.72 5.18 19.85
C ARG A 156 8.88 4.20 18.68
N TYR A 157 8.15 3.09 18.73
CA TYR A 157 8.00 2.18 17.61
C TYR A 157 7.02 2.78 16.61
N VAL A 158 7.45 2.99 15.38
CA VAL A 158 6.67 3.71 14.36
C VAL A 158 6.12 2.75 13.33
N ILE A 159 4.79 2.77 13.19
CA ILE A 159 4.05 1.99 12.21
C ILE A 159 3.47 2.94 11.17
N GLY A 160 3.71 2.67 9.90
CA GLY A 160 3.11 3.40 8.78
C GLY A 160 1.98 2.60 8.14
N VAL A 161 0.92 3.27 7.73
CA VAL A 161 -0.15 2.70 6.89
C VAL A 161 -0.40 3.63 5.72
N GLY A 162 -0.33 3.11 4.50
CA GLY A 162 -0.59 3.91 3.29
C GLY A 162 -1.19 3.09 2.16
N VAL A 163 -1.72 3.74 1.13
CA VAL A 163 -2.31 3.06 -0.02
C VAL A 163 -1.22 2.60 -0.99
N ALA A 164 -1.31 1.35 -1.46
CA ALA A 164 -0.36 0.81 -2.43
C ALA A 164 -0.29 1.65 -3.70
N GLY A 165 0.93 1.97 -4.14
CA GLY A 165 1.19 2.77 -5.34
C GLY A 165 1.06 4.29 -5.15
N SER A 166 0.55 4.77 -4.01
CA SER A 166 0.52 6.21 -3.65
C SER A 166 1.48 6.56 -2.53
N THR A 167 2.00 5.56 -1.82
CA THR A 167 2.90 5.77 -0.69
C THR A 167 4.34 6.00 -1.14
N ALA A 168 4.98 7.01 -0.55
CA ALA A 168 6.40 7.27 -0.76
C ALA A 168 7.27 6.17 -0.13
N LYS A 169 8.16 5.56 -0.92
CA LYS A 169 9.11 4.54 -0.42
C LYS A 169 9.96 5.05 0.75
N SER A 170 10.28 6.35 0.76
CA SER A 170 11.03 7.00 1.84
C SER A 170 10.29 7.00 3.17
N LEU A 171 8.95 7.14 3.16
CA LEU A 171 8.14 7.07 4.38
C LEU A 171 8.13 5.64 4.92
N ALA A 172 7.88 4.66 4.06
CA ALA A 172 7.90 3.26 4.46
C ALA A 172 9.26 2.87 5.09
N ALA A 173 10.37 3.30 4.49
CA ALA A 173 11.72 3.06 5.01
C ALA A 173 12.03 3.82 6.32
N ALA A 174 11.31 4.90 6.62
CA ALA A 174 11.47 5.67 7.85
C ALA A 174 10.73 5.06 9.05
N CYS A 175 9.77 4.17 8.83
CA CYS A 175 9.01 3.46 9.84
C CYS A 175 9.77 2.21 10.34
N ASP A 176 9.37 1.65 11.47
CA ASP A 176 9.83 0.34 11.96
C ASP A 176 9.01 -0.79 11.33
N GLU A 177 7.73 -0.50 11.04
CA GLU A 177 6.83 -1.38 10.30
C GLU A 177 5.97 -0.54 9.36
N PHE A 178 5.70 -1.08 8.18
CA PHE A 178 4.81 -0.45 7.21
C PHE A 178 3.85 -1.48 6.62
N GLU A 179 2.55 -1.15 6.59
CA GLU A 179 1.56 -2.00 5.95
C GLU A 179 0.75 -1.21 4.93
N SER A 180 0.41 -1.88 3.83
CA SER A 180 -0.47 -1.31 2.83
C SER A 180 -1.93 -1.41 3.28
N TYR A 181 -2.69 -0.32 3.16
CA TYR A 181 -4.12 -0.30 3.43
C TYR A 181 -4.87 -1.41 2.66
N ASP A 182 -4.51 -1.64 1.40
CA ASP A 182 -5.08 -2.70 0.56
C ASP A 182 -4.88 -4.11 1.15
N SER A 183 -3.92 -4.29 2.06
CA SER A 183 -3.57 -5.58 2.66
C SER A 183 -4.21 -5.80 4.02
N LEU A 184 -4.84 -4.78 4.58
CA LEU A 184 -5.50 -4.88 5.88
C LEU A 184 -6.67 -5.88 5.83
N PRO A 185 -6.88 -6.65 6.90
CA PRO A 185 -8.05 -7.52 7.01
C PRO A 185 -9.35 -6.71 6.92
N GLY A 186 -10.30 -7.17 6.11
CA GLY A 186 -11.59 -6.50 5.90
C GLY A 186 -11.62 -5.52 4.73
N VAL A 187 -10.49 -5.12 4.19
CA VAL A 187 -10.44 -4.24 3.01
C VAL A 187 -10.65 -5.05 1.73
N VAL A 188 -11.64 -4.65 0.94
CA VAL A 188 -11.91 -5.24 -0.38
C VAL A 188 -10.93 -4.64 -1.39
N ARG A 189 -10.05 -5.47 -1.95
CA ARG A 189 -9.08 -5.03 -2.94
C ARG A 189 -9.76 -4.66 -4.26
N PRO A 190 -9.41 -3.52 -4.87
CA PRO A 190 -9.86 -3.22 -6.21
C PRO A 190 -9.30 -4.26 -7.19
N VAL A 191 -10.20 -4.84 -7.99
CA VAL A 191 -9.76 -5.73 -9.08
C VAL A 191 -9.09 -4.86 -10.13
N PRO A 192 -7.83 -5.10 -10.52
CA PRO A 192 -7.18 -4.31 -11.54
C PRO A 192 -7.96 -4.40 -12.84
N LYS A 193 -8.59 -3.31 -13.27
CA LYS A 193 -9.13 -3.21 -14.63
C LYS A 193 -7.92 -3.31 -15.57
N LYS A 194 -7.85 -4.44 -16.32
CA LYS A 194 -6.84 -4.67 -17.36
C LYS A 194 -6.81 -3.43 -18.25
N ALA A 195 -5.72 -2.68 -18.20
CA ALA A 195 -5.54 -1.50 -19.02
C ALA A 195 -5.68 -1.92 -20.47
N ALA A 196 -6.62 -1.31 -21.21
CA ALA A 196 -6.68 -1.46 -22.65
C ALA A 196 -5.37 -0.93 -23.24
N PRO A 197 -4.77 -1.62 -24.24
CA PRO A 197 -3.50 -1.19 -24.79
C PRO A 197 -3.65 0.21 -25.37
N ALA A 198 -2.85 1.15 -24.86
CA ALA A 198 -2.76 2.50 -25.39
C ALA A 198 -2.23 2.42 -26.82
N VAL A 199 -3.09 2.71 -27.79
CA VAL A 199 -2.70 2.91 -29.18
C VAL A 199 -1.91 4.21 -29.22
N SER A 200 -0.60 4.11 -29.33
CA SER A 200 0.29 5.26 -29.54
C SER A 200 0.09 5.76 -30.99
N ALA A 201 -0.70 6.81 -31.13
CA ALA A 201 -0.75 7.57 -32.37
C ALA A 201 0.54 8.40 -32.47
N LYS A 202 1.48 7.94 -33.27
CA LYS A 202 2.55 8.77 -33.80
C LYS A 202 1.97 9.54 -34.99
N THR A 203 1.71 10.83 -34.77
CA THR A 203 1.54 11.80 -35.85
C THR A 203 2.90 12.16 -36.41
N SER A 204 3.13 11.79 -37.67
CA SER A 204 4.07 12.51 -38.52
C SER A 204 3.33 12.84 -39.84
N ALA A 205 3.17 14.12 -40.07
CA ALA A 205 2.67 14.70 -41.30
C ALA A 205 3.77 14.63 -42.38
N THR A 206 3.40 14.25 -43.59
CA THR A 206 3.77 14.95 -44.81
C THR A 206 3.13 14.30 -46.03
N ASP A 207 2.31 15.07 -46.66
CA ASP A 207 2.06 15.39 -48.06
C ASP A 207 2.00 14.33 -49.16
N ALA A 208 0.83 14.42 -49.80
CA ALA A 208 0.51 14.49 -51.21
C ALA A 208 0.59 13.25 -52.14
N SER A 209 -0.57 13.02 -52.72
CA SER A 209 -0.88 12.81 -54.16
C SER A 209 -1.26 11.40 -54.59
N ALA A 210 -2.55 11.34 -54.96
CA ALA A 210 -3.20 10.79 -56.14
C ALA A 210 -3.21 9.29 -56.47
N GLU A 211 -4.45 8.90 -56.75
CA GLU A 211 -4.98 7.91 -57.67
C GLU A 211 -5.27 6.49 -57.24
N ALA A 212 -6.59 6.25 -57.23
CA ALA A 212 -7.24 4.94 -57.34
C ALA A 212 -7.20 4.49 -58.81
N PRO A 213 -7.72 3.28 -59.25
CA PRO A 213 -8.57 2.33 -58.58
C PRO A 213 -8.37 0.82 -58.97
N VAL A 214 -9.23 -0.05 -58.36
CA VAL A 214 -9.93 -1.19 -58.98
C VAL A 214 -9.49 -2.63 -58.67
N LYS A 215 -10.42 -3.33 -57.94
CA LYS A 215 -10.93 -4.72 -58.09
C LYS A 215 -9.96 -5.92 -57.92
N THR A 216 -10.28 -7.00 -57.34
CA THR A 216 -11.45 -7.88 -57.11
C THR A 216 -11.05 -9.14 -56.31
N ALA A 217 -11.96 -9.58 -55.46
CA ALA A 217 -12.48 -10.92 -55.28
C ALA A 217 -11.71 -12.04 -54.56
N ALA A 218 -12.45 -12.61 -53.64
CA ALA A 218 -12.75 -14.00 -53.35
C ALA A 218 -12.02 -14.71 -52.21
N ALA A 219 -12.81 -15.05 -51.22
CA ALA A 219 -12.59 -16.13 -50.25
C ALA A 219 -12.69 -17.52 -50.92
N PRO A 220 -12.26 -18.63 -50.32
CA PRO A 220 -13.17 -19.32 -49.44
C PRO A 220 -12.58 -20.08 -48.21
N LYS A 221 -13.52 -20.40 -47.36
CA LYS A 221 -13.57 -21.22 -46.15
C LYS A 221 -12.83 -22.58 -46.22
N SER A 222 -12.27 -23.01 -45.07
CA SER A 222 -12.51 -24.34 -44.49
C SER A 222 -11.86 -24.46 -43.10
N ARG A 223 -12.64 -24.65 -42.12
CA ARG A 223 -12.95 -25.85 -41.29
C ARG A 223 -11.90 -26.33 -40.30
N ALA A 224 -12.35 -26.20 -39.08
CA ALA A 224 -11.92 -26.70 -37.78
C ALA A 224 -11.08 -27.99 -37.75
N LYS A 225 -10.12 -28.00 -36.82
CA LYS A 225 -9.83 -29.18 -35.98
C LYS A 225 -9.36 -28.78 -34.58
N LYS A 226 -10.04 -29.41 -33.66
CA LYS A 226 -9.89 -29.35 -32.20
C LYS A 226 -8.64 -30.17 -31.84
N ALA A 227 -7.73 -29.61 -31.04
CA ALA A 227 -6.79 -30.40 -30.24
C ALA A 227 -6.33 -29.57 -28.99
N SER A 228 -6.71 -30.10 -27.88
CA SER A 228 -6.16 -30.11 -26.49
C SER A 228 -5.02 -29.19 -26.13
N LYS A 229 -5.34 -28.33 -25.20
CA LYS A 229 -4.75 -27.90 -23.94
C LYS A 229 -3.36 -28.49 -23.62
N ALA A 230 -2.34 -27.64 -23.76
CA ALA A 230 -1.17 -27.63 -22.92
C ALA A 230 -0.98 -26.18 -22.50
N ALA A 231 -1.07 -25.92 -21.18
CA ALA A 231 -0.83 -24.63 -20.61
C ALA A 231 0.68 -24.37 -20.67
N GLU A 232 1.07 -23.57 -21.62
CA GLU A 232 2.39 -22.96 -21.68
C GLU A 232 2.36 -21.79 -20.68
N VAL A 233 3.02 -21.98 -19.53
CA VAL A 233 3.29 -20.92 -18.57
C VAL A 233 4.28 -19.99 -19.27
N ALA A 234 3.78 -18.90 -19.83
CA ALA A 234 4.62 -17.78 -20.24
C ALA A 234 5.28 -17.23 -18.98
N ALA A 235 6.59 -17.37 -18.89
CA ALA A 235 7.40 -16.72 -17.88
C ALA A 235 7.24 -15.19 -18.07
N GLU A 236 6.41 -14.56 -17.24
CA GLU A 236 6.38 -13.10 -17.13
C GLU A 236 7.74 -12.66 -16.63
N GLN A 237 8.38 -11.74 -17.33
CA GLN A 237 9.62 -11.13 -16.87
C GLN A 237 9.34 -10.47 -15.50
N PRO A 238 10.22 -10.66 -14.50
CA PRO A 238 10.01 -10.09 -13.17
C PRO A 238 9.87 -8.58 -13.26
N THR A 239 8.94 -8.01 -12.53
CA THR A 239 8.81 -6.56 -12.41
C THR A 239 9.97 -6.02 -11.56
N THR A 240 10.34 -4.76 -11.72
CA THR A 240 11.39 -4.12 -10.91
C THR A 240 11.17 -4.32 -9.39
N GLU A 241 9.91 -4.31 -8.95
CA GLU A 241 9.56 -4.55 -7.54
C GLU A 241 9.80 -6.02 -7.12
N GLN A 242 9.60 -6.96 -8.02
CA GLN A 242 9.87 -8.38 -7.77
C GLN A 242 11.38 -8.65 -7.70
N GLU A 243 12.18 -7.93 -8.50
CA GLU A 243 13.65 -7.98 -8.44
C GLU A 243 14.18 -7.38 -7.12
N GLU A 244 13.65 -6.23 -6.70
CA GLU A 244 13.96 -5.61 -5.41
C GLU A 244 13.64 -6.56 -4.24
N GLY A 245 12.47 -7.21 -4.26
CA GLY A 245 12.07 -8.22 -3.27
C GLY A 245 12.99 -9.45 -3.26
N THR A 246 13.51 -9.85 -4.41
CA THR A 246 14.45 -10.96 -4.55
C THR A 246 15.82 -10.63 -3.95
N LEU A 247 16.36 -9.44 -4.24
CA LEU A 247 17.59 -8.94 -3.63
C LEU A 247 17.49 -8.77 -2.12
N LEU A 248 16.31 -8.33 -1.64
CA LEU A 248 16.05 -8.20 -0.22
C LEU A 248 16.05 -9.57 0.48
N LEU A 249 15.43 -10.60 -0.12
CA LEU A 249 15.43 -11.98 0.38
C LEU A 249 16.84 -12.53 0.47
N GLU A 250 17.64 -12.40 -0.59
CA GLU A 250 19.02 -12.87 -0.63
C GLU A 250 19.86 -12.24 0.49
N ARG A 251 19.74 -10.92 0.67
CA ARG A 251 20.42 -10.18 1.74
C ARG A 251 19.97 -10.64 3.13
N ALA A 252 18.67 -10.85 3.33
CA ALA A 252 18.11 -11.30 4.61
C ALA A 252 18.60 -12.72 4.97
N LEU A 253 18.69 -13.61 4.00
CA LEU A 253 19.21 -14.96 4.18
C LEU A 253 20.71 -14.95 4.51
N ARG A 254 21.52 -14.19 3.77
CA ARG A 254 22.96 -14.06 4.05
C ARG A 254 23.21 -13.56 5.48
N LEU A 255 22.56 -12.47 5.88
CA LEU A 255 22.69 -11.92 7.24
C LEU A 255 22.13 -12.85 8.33
N GLY A 256 21.14 -13.68 8.00
CA GLY A 256 20.63 -14.71 8.89
C GLY A 256 21.66 -15.81 9.12
N HIS A 257 22.29 -16.30 8.05
CA HIS A 257 23.32 -17.34 8.11
C HIS A 257 24.63 -16.86 8.76
N ASP A 258 25.02 -15.60 8.60
CA ASP A 258 26.16 -15.02 9.30
C ASP A 258 26.01 -15.09 10.83
N LYS A 259 24.78 -15.09 11.34
CA LYS A 259 24.48 -15.16 12.78
C LYS A 259 24.27 -16.59 13.30
N ALA A 260 23.72 -17.46 12.47
CA ALA A 260 23.29 -18.80 12.86
C ALA A 260 24.27 -19.89 12.43
N GLY A 261 25.04 -19.67 11.37
CA GLY A 261 25.93 -20.65 10.72
C GLY A 261 25.51 -20.88 9.27
N ALA A 262 26.47 -21.09 8.37
CA ALA A 262 26.23 -21.12 6.93
C ALA A 262 25.28 -22.25 6.47
N ASP A 263 25.23 -23.37 7.20
CA ASP A 263 24.40 -24.54 6.87
C ASP A 263 23.11 -24.65 7.69
N GLU A 264 22.79 -23.66 8.54
CA GLU A 264 21.66 -23.73 9.45
C GLU A 264 20.37 -23.29 8.76
N TRP A 265 19.32 -24.09 8.92
CA TRP A 265 17.99 -23.76 8.43
C TRP A 265 17.35 -22.66 9.28
N LEU A 266 16.88 -21.60 8.63
CA LEU A 266 16.22 -20.48 9.26
C LEU A 266 14.70 -20.64 9.19
N HIS A 267 13.98 -20.29 10.26
CA HIS A 267 12.53 -20.23 10.18
C HIS A 267 12.06 -19.16 9.19
N SER A 268 11.17 -19.51 8.27
CA SER A 268 10.66 -18.60 7.25
C SER A 268 10.00 -17.35 7.85
N SER A 269 9.38 -17.47 9.02
CA SER A 269 8.82 -16.32 9.76
C SER A 269 9.90 -15.36 10.26
N ALA A 270 11.04 -15.89 10.72
CA ALA A 270 12.17 -15.06 11.15
C ALA A 270 12.80 -14.32 9.96
N VAL A 271 12.95 -15.00 8.81
CA VAL A 271 13.42 -14.39 7.58
C VAL A 271 12.47 -13.29 7.10
N LYS A 272 11.16 -13.53 7.10
CA LYS A 272 10.16 -12.51 6.76
C LYS A 272 10.26 -11.28 7.68
N THR A 273 10.34 -11.51 8.99
CA THR A 273 10.51 -10.44 9.98
C THR A 273 11.81 -9.66 9.74
N HIS A 274 12.89 -10.35 9.40
CA HIS A 274 14.16 -9.72 9.08
C HIS A 274 14.06 -8.87 7.79
N MET A 275 13.43 -9.38 6.74
CA MET A 275 13.17 -8.62 5.51
C MET A 275 12.37 -7.34 5.80
N ARG A 276 11.31 -7.43 6.60
CA ARG A 276 10.51 -6.27 6.99
C ARG A 276 11.24 -5.26 7.87
N ARG A 277 12.21 -5.69 8.66
CA ARG A 277 13.12 -4.79 9.40
C ARG A 277 14.12 -4.07 8.49
N MET A 278 14.53 -4.72 7.41
CA MET A 278 15.44 -4.13 6.42
C MET A 278 14.70 -3.20 5.46
N ASP A 279 13.50 -3.58 5.06
CA ASP A 279 12.59 -2.79 4.23
C ASP A 279 11.12 -2.96 4.73
N PRO A 280 10.62 -2.03 5.53
CA PRO A 280 9.25 -2.07 6.04
C PRO A 280 8.18 -2.04 4.94
N SER A 281 8.50 -1.57 3.74
CA SER A 281 7.57 -1.58 2.59
C SER A 281 7.39 -2.97 1.96
N PHE A 282 8.22 -3.94 2.33
CA PHE A 282 8.15 -5.29 1.78
C PHE A 282 6.82 -5.97 2.15
N SER A 283 6.08 -6.37 1.13
CA SER A 283 4.87 -7.18 1.27
C SER A 283 4.79 -8.18 0.12
N GLU A 284 4.80 -9.47 0.44
CA GLU A 284 4.63 -10.53 -0.55
C GLU A 284 3.31 -10.39 -1.33
N LYS A 285 2.29 -9.82 -0.69
CA LYS A 285 0.99 -9.59 -1.33
C LYS A 285 1.04 -8.46 -2.35
N ALA A 286 1.81 -7.40 -2.08
CA ALA A 286 2.03 -6.31 -3.03
C ALA A 286 2.78 -6.82 -4.28
N LEU A 287 3.67 -7.80 -4.10
CA LEU A 287 4.38 -8.46 -5.19
C LEU A 287 3.55 -9.51 -5.95
N GLY A 288 2.27 -9.70 -5.57
CA GLY A 288 1.33 -10.59 -6.24
C GLY A 288 1.24 -12.01 -5.67
N TYR A 289 1.94 -12.32 -4.58
CA TYR A 289 1.94 -13.64 -3.96
C TYR A 289 0.88 -13.74 -2.85
N ARG A 290 0.23 -14.89 -2.74
CA ARG A 290 -0.80 -15.14 -1.70
C ARG A 290 -0.21 -15.34 -0.31
N SER A 291 1.04 -15.82 -0.24
CA SER A 291 1.73 -16.09 1.01
C SER A 291 3.23 -15.94 0.84
N PHE A 292 3.95 -15.76 1.96
CA PHE A 292 5.40 -15.71 1.96
C PHE A 292 6.04 -17.02 1.47
N SER A 293 5.43 -18.17 1.76
CA SER A 293 5.90 -19.45 1.22
C SER A 293 5.77 -19.54 -0.30
N GLU A 294 4.72 -18.95 -0.87
CA GLU A 294 4.57 -18.88 -2.34
C GLU A 294 5.64 -17.97 -2.96
N PHE A 295 5.93 -16.84 -2.31
CA PHE A 295 7.04 -15.98 -2.70
C PHE A 295 8.40 -16.72 -2.66
N LEU A 296 8.69 -17.47 -1.58
CA LEU A 296 9.91 -18.26 -1.46
C LEU A 296 10.00 -19.33 -2.56
N LYS A 297 8.90 -20.06 -2.83
CA LYS A 297 8.84 -21.09 -3.89
C LYS A 297 9.08 -20.54 -5.29
N SER A 298 8.73 -19.28 -5.51
CA SER A 298 8.98 -18.61 -6.80
C SER A 298 10.44 -18.13 -6.94
N ARG A 299 11.28 -18.33 -5.94
CA ARG A 299 12.70 -17.95 -5.86
C ARG A 299 13.58 -19.16 -5.52
N ASP A 300 13.23 -20.32 -6.07
CA ASP A 300 13.91 -21.59 -5.85
C ASP A 300 15.38 -21.59 -6.32
N GLU A 301 15.75 -20.65 -7.18
CA GLU A 301 17.15 -20.40 -7.58
C GLU A 301 18.00 -19.83 -6.44
N ILE A 302 17.40 -19.11 -5.48
CA ILE A 302 18.09 -18.41 -4.39
C ILE A 302 17.84 -19.06 -3.05
N ALA A 303 16.61 -19.52 -2.80
CA ALA A 303 16.19 -20.02 -1.51
C ALA A 303 15.65 -21.46 -1.62
N GLU A 304 16.16 -22.33 -0.78
CA GLU A 304 15.61 -23.68 -0.59
C GLU A 304 14.60 -23.65 0.55
N LEU A 305 13.38 -24.14 0.31
CA LEU A 305 12.30 -24.18 1.29
C LEU A 305 12.01 -25.63 1.67
N GLU A 306 12.08 -25.94 2.96
CA GLU A 306 11.63 -27.20 3.54
C GLU A 306 10.35 -27.00 4.33
N GLU A 307 9.32 -27.78 4.02
CA GLU A 307 8.02 -27.76 4.72
C GLU A 307 7.83 -29.10 5.43
N THR A 308 7.99 -29.09 6.76
CA THR A 308 7.81 -30.27 7.62
C THR A 308 6.68 -30.02 8.61
N GLY A 309 5.47 -30.51 8.32
CA GLY A 309 4.29 -30.31 9.16
C GLY A 309 3.89 -28.83 9.24
N HIS A 310 4.05 -28.23 10.42
CA HIS A 310 3.74 -26.80 10.66
C HIS A 310 4.98 -25.90 10.54
N GLU A 311 6.17 -26.46 10.45
CA GLU A 311 7.41 -25.70 10.34
C GLU A 311 7.77 -25.48 8.88
N ARG A 312 8.22 -24.28 8.60
CA ARG A 312 8.70 -23.87 7.29
C ARG A 312 10.10 -23.28 7.47
N LEU A 313 11.07 -24.04 7.00
CA LEU A 313 12.47 -23.70 7.10
C LEU A 313 12.98 -23.25 5.73
N VAL A 314 13.87 -22.30 5.72
CA VAL A 314 14.46 -21.73 4.49
C VAL A 314 15.96 -21.56 4.67
N ARG A 315 16.71 -21.86 3.65
CA ARG A 315 18.16 -21.54 3.57
C ARG A 315 18.52 -20.97 2.23
N LEU A 316 19.67 -20.28 2.19
CA LEU A 316 20.25 -19.80 0.95
C LEU A 316 20.75 -20.99 0.14
N ARG A 317 20.46 -21.04 -1.15
CA ARG A 317 21.01 -22.03 -2.06
C ARG A 317 22.42 -21.59 -2.45
N GLU A 318 23.42 -22.40 -2.15
CA GLU A 318 24.76 -22.19 -2.67
C GLU A 318 24.81 -22.58 -4.16
N ASN A 319 25.21 -21.62 -4.99
CA ASN A 319 25.48 -21.85 -6.42
C ASN A 319 26.91 -22.35 -6.62
#